data_78a3160a7c60fae29047309ea26017b7
#
_entry.id   78a3160a7c60fae29047309ea26017b7
#
_cell.length_a   1.000
_cell.length_b   1.000
_cell.length_c   1.000
_cell.angle_alpha   90.00
_cell.angle_beta   90.00
_cell.angle_gamma   90.00
#
_symmetry.space_group_name_H-M   'P 1'
#
loop_
_entity.id
_entity.type
_entity.pdbx_description
1 polymer ?
#
loop_
_entity_poly.entity_id
_entity_poly.type
_entity_poly.pdbx_seq_one_letter_code
_entity_poly.pdbx_strand_id
1 'polypeptide(L)'
;LAAIRAALAEAEEMGRLGVSELSGDINFRFHRAIARATGNAFHIAAIDALPNLIGLGPLEVRHAGHTDPEARNQVILDEHRAIFEAIRRREADLAGAEMRAHILAARRFVFQRHPAWPDAAPVAITGREQPGAIREDLP
;
A
#
# COMPACT_ATOMS: atom_id res chain seq x y z
N LEU A 1 -14.36 8.70 -4.99
CA LEU A 1 -13.59 8.46 -6.22
C LEU A 1 -12.81 9.71 -6.65
N ALA A 2 -13.41 10.92 -6.59
CA ALA A 2 -12.74 12.16 -6.98
C ALA A 2 -11.45 12.42 -6.18
N ALA A 3 -11.46 12.23 -4.85
CA ALA A 3 -10.28 12.42 -4.01
C ALA A 3 -9.13 11.44 -4.34
N ILE A 4 -9.45 10.19 -4.70
CA ILE A 4 -8.44 9.21 -5.10
C ILE A 4 -7.79 9.64 -6.42
N ARG A 5 -8.61 10.09 -7.38
CA ARG A 5 -8.12 10.63 -8.66
C ARG A 5 -7.22 11.86 -8.46
N ALA A 6 -7.62 12.77 -7.59
CA ALA A 6 -6.84 13.98 -7.31
C ALA A 6 -5.47 13.64 -6.71
N ALA A 7 -5.42 12.70 -5.75
CA ALA A 7 -4.16 12.27 -5.16
C ALA A 7 -3.24 11.57 -6.18
N LEU A 8 -3.81 10.76 -7.10
CA LEU A 8 -3.04 10.14 -8.17
C LEU A 8 -2.49 11.19 -9.15
N ALA A 9 -3.32 12.15 -9.57
CA ALA A 9 -2.90 13.22 -10.49
C ALA A 9 -1.80 14.10 -9.88
N GLU A 10 -1.86 14.39 -8.58
CA GLU A 10 -0.79 15.10 -7.89
C GLU A 10 0.53 14.32 -7.93
N ALA A 11 0.49 13.01 -7.68
CA ALA A 11 1.67 12.15 -7.75
C ALA A 11 2.27 12.08 -9.17
N GLU A 12 1.42 12.00 -10.20
CA GLU A 12 1.83 12.02 -11.61
C GLU A 12 2.49 13.33 -12.00
N GLU A 13 1.92 14.47 -11.54
CA GLU A 13 2.49 15.78 -11.80
C GLU A 13 3.88 15.95 -11.18
N MET A 14 4.05 15.50 -9.94
CA MET A 14 5.35 15.55 -9.26
C MET A 14 6.39 14.67 -9.98
N GLY A 15 5.97 13.50 -10.47
CA GLY A 15 6.82 12.64 -11.32
C GLY A 15 7.25 13.35 -12.61
N ARG A 16 6.33 14.05 -13.30
CA ARG A 16 6.65 14.83 -14.50
C ARG A 16 7.61 16.00 -14.26
N LEU A 17 7.55 16.61 -13.09
CA LEU A 17 8.43 17.70 -12.70
C LEU A 17 9.84 17.21 -12.28
N GLY A 18 10.12 15.90 -12.42
CA GLY A 18 11.41 15.33 -12.06
C GLY A 18 11.70 15.35 -10.57
N VAL A 19 10.66 15.47 -9.73
CA VAL A 19 10.81 15.26 -8.29
C VAL A 19 11.08 13.78 -8.10
N SER A 20 12.37 13.47 -7.97
CA SER A 20 12.92 12.11 -7.94
C SER A 20 12.48 11.28 -6.74
N GLU A 21 11.77 11.88 -5.82
CA GLU A 21 11.18 11.21 -4.69
C GLU A 21 9.71 11.59 -4.64
N LEU A 22 8.82 10.65 -4.97
CA LEU A 22 7.48 10.68 -4.43
C LEU A 22 7.67 10.78 -2.91
N SER A 23 7.58 12.01 -2.38
CA SER A 23 7.71 12.19 -0.95
C SER A 23 6.77 11.21 -0.29
N GLY A 24 7.20 10.55 0.79
CA GLY A 24 6.35 9.59 1.49
C GLY A 24 4.95 10.13 1.76
N ASP A 25 4.83 11.46 1.86
CA ASP A 25 3.58 12.18 2.02
C ASP A 25 2.65 12.08 0.79
N ILE A 26 3.19 12.24 -0.44
CA ILE A 26 2.36 12.15 -1.66
C ILE A 26 1.88 10.72 -1.90
N ASN A 27 2.76 9.72 -1.73
CA ASN A 27 2.39 8.31 -1.79
C ASN A 27 1.30 7.99 -0.75
N PHE A 28 1.47 8.51 0.47
CA PHE A 28 0.54 8.31 1.57
C PHE A 28 -0.85 8.92 1.31
N ARG A 29 -0.95 10.10 0.65
CA ARG A 29 -2.22 10.74 0.31
C ARG A 29 -3.10 9.87 -0.56
N PHE A 30 -2.52 9.10 -1.50
CA PHE A 30 -3.26 8.15 -2.33
C PHE A 30 -3.91 7.06 -1.48
N HIS A 31 -3.14 6.41 -0.60
CA HIS A 31 -3.65 5.36 0.30
C HIS A 31 -4.71 5.91 1.28
N ARG A 32 -4.48 7.11 1.81
CA ARG A 32 -5.43 7.80 2.68
C ARG A 32 -6.74 8.13 1.98
N ALA A 33 -6.69 8.54 0.72
CA ALA A 33 -7.88 8.83 -0.07
C ALA A 33 -8.72 7.55 -0.29
N ILE A 34 -8.07 6.39 -0.52
CA ILE A 34 -8.76 5.09 -0.61
C ILE A 34 -9.39 4.73 0.73
N ALA A 35 -8.65 4.80 1.84
CA ALA A 35 -9.18 4.48 3.17
C ALA A 35 -10.41 5.35 3.50
N ARG A 36 -10.35 6.65 3.24
CA ARG A 36 -11.48 7.56 3.44
C ARG A 36 -12.69 7.23 2.55
N ALA A 37 -12.45 6.77 1.34
CA ALA A 37 -13.53 6.38 0.43
C ALA A 37 -14.30 5.13 0.90
N THR A 38 -13.72 4.32 1.79
CA THR A 38 -14.43 3.16 2.39
C THR A 38 -15.46 3.58 3.42
N GLY A 39 -15.36 4.78 4.00
CA GLY A 39 -16.18 5.23 5.13
C GLY A 39 -15.90 4.46 6.44
N ASN A 40 -14.93 3.56 6.47
CA ASN A 40 -14.61 2.77 7.65
C ASN A 40 -13.64 3.54 8.56
N ALA A 41 -14.13 3.95 9.75
CA ALA A 41 -13.37 4.72 10.70
C ALA A 41 -12.09 4.00 11.19
N PHE A 42 -12.11 2.66 11.29
CA PHE A 42 -10.93 1.89 11.67
C PHE A 42 -9.85 1.90 10.59
N HIS A 43 -10.23 1.78 9.32
CA HIS A 43 -9.28 1.88 8.21
C HIS A 43 -8.65 3.28 8.15
N ILE A 44 -9.46 4.32 8.34
CA ILE A 44 -8.99 5.72 8.35
C ILE A 44 -8.00 5.92 9.50
N ALA A 45 -8.35 5.50 10.72
CA ALA A 45 -7.49 5.62 11.88
C ALA A 45 -6.19 4.84 11.74
N ALA A 46 -6.25 3.62 11.21
CA ALA A 46 -5.07 2.80 10.94
C ALA A 46 -4.12 3.47 9.95
N ILE A 47 -4.64 3.97 8.84
CA ILE A 47 -3.83 4.69 7.85
C ILE A 47 -3.27 5.98 8.45
N ASP A 48 -4.06 6.76 9.17
CA ASP A 48 -3.61 8.03 9.78
C ASP A 48 -2.53 7.83 10.86
N ALA A 49 -2.41 6.65 11.45
CA ALA A 49 -1.34 6.28 12.37
C ALA A 49 -0.01 5.90 11.68
N LEU A 50 -0.06 5.45 10.42
CA LEU A 50 1.10 4.93 9.69
C LEU A 50 2.20 5.96 9.36
N PRO A 51 1.95 7.26 9.13
CA PRO A 51 3.01 8.22 8.80
C PRO A 51 4.15 8.23 9.82
N ASN A 52 3.81 8.07 11.10
CA ASN A 52 4.79 8.00 12.18
C ASN A 52 5.61 6.70 12.16
N LEU A 53 5.10 5.66 11.50
CA LEU A 53 5.77 4.36 11.35
C LEU A 53 6.53 4.27 10.02
N ILE A 54 5.97 4.85 8.95
CA ILE A 54 6.54 4.84 7.59
C ILE A 54 7.61 5.93 7.42
N GLY A 55 7.55 7.01 8.20
CA GLY A 55 8.55 8.08 8.18
C GLY A 55 9.98 7.60 8.49
N LEU A 56 10.13 6.41 9.08
CA LEU A 56 11.42 5.76 9.27
C LEU A 56 11.91 5.02 8.00
N GLY A 57 10.99 4.57 7.13
CA GLY A 57 11.33 3.79 5.93
C GLY A 57 12.02 4.60 4.83
N PRO A 58 11.55 5.80 4.45
CA PRO A 58 12.15 6.58 3.37
C PRO A 58 13.56 7.05 3.68
N LEU A 59 13.89 7.30 4.94
CA LEU A 59 15.21 7.78 5.32
C LEU A 59 16.30 6.71 5.16
N GLU A 60 16.00 5.46 5.48
CA GLU A 60 16.93 4.34 5.30
C GLU A 60 17.02 3.88 3.84
N VAL A 61 15.91 3.96 3.11
CA VAL A 61 15.85 3.64 1.67
C VAL A 61 16.70 4.61 0.84
N ARG A 62 16.82 5.88 1.22
CA ARG A 62 17.69 6.87 0.57
C ARG A 62 19.17 6.49 0.63
N HIS A 63 19.60 5.78 1.65
CA HIS A 63 21.00 5.41 1.84
C HIS A 63 21.37 4.07 1.16
N ALA A 64 20.41 3.34 0.62
CA ALA A 64 20.66 2.04 -0.02
C ALA A 64 21.20 2.10 -1.47
N GLY A 65 21.54 3.27 -1.97
CA GLY A 65 22.60 3.59 -2.96
C GLY A 65 22.54 2.98 -4.37
N HIS A 66 21.56 2.17 -4.79
CA HIS A 66 21.69 1.47 -6.09
C HIS A 66 20.37 1.30 -6.88
N THR A 67 19.31 2.01 -6.54
CA THR A 67 18.09 1.99 -7.34
C THR A 67 17.88 3.36 -7.96
N ASP A 68 17.61 3.38 -9.26
CA ASP A 68 17.17 4.57 -9.97
C ASP A 68 15.85 5.05 -9.33
N PRO A 69 15.83 6.21 -8.63
CA PRO A 69 14.64 6.70 -7.94
C PRO A 69 13.51 7.02 -8.93
N GLU A 70 13.85 7.44 -10.13
CA GLU A 70 12.89 7.79 -11.17
C GLU A 70 12.18 6.53 -11.70
N ALA A 71 12.95 5.49 -12.01
CA ALA A 71 12.38 4.21 -12.41
C ALA A 71 11.50 3.61 -11.31
N ARG A 72 11.89 3.75 -10.04
CA ARG A 72 11.07 3.29 -8.91
C ARG A 72 9.77 4.06 -8.77
N ASN A 73 9.81 5.38 -8.90
CA ASN A 73 8.63 6.23 -8.87
C ASN A 73 7.65 5.87 -9.99
N GLN A 74 8.16 5.60 -11.19
CA GLN A 74 7.32 5.19 -12.30
C GLN A 74 6.58 3.87 -12.02
N VAL A 75 7.26 2.89 -11.45
CA VAL A 75 6.64 1.62 -11.03
C VAL A 75 5.53 1.86 -10.01
N ILE A 76 5.75 2.69 -8.99
CA ILE A 76 4.73 3.03 -7.98
C ILE A 76 3.52 3.71 -8.63
N LEU A 77 3.75 4.65 -9.55
CA LEU A 77 2.67 5.34 -10.27
C LEU A 77 1.83 4.37 -11.11
N ASP A 78 2.47 3.43 -11.79
CA ASP A 78 1.77 2.43 -12.60
C ASP A 78 0.94 1.48 -11.73
N GLU A 79 1.48 1.05 -10.58
CA GLU A 79 0.76 0.26 -9.57
C GLU A 79 -0.45 1.05 -9.02
N HIS A 80 -0.30 2.34 -8.69
CA HIS A 80 -1.41 3.18 -8.23
C HIS A 80 -2.48 3.39 -9.30
N ARG A 81 -2.10 3.52 -10.58
CA ARG A 81 -3.05 3.59 -11.70
C ARG A 81 -3.88 2.31 -11.83
N ALA A 82 -3.22 1.15 -11.73
CA ALA A 82 -3.92 -0.14 -11.79
C ALA A 82 -4.95 -0.27 -10.66
N ILE A 83 -4.57 0.08 -9.43
CA ILE A 83 -5.48 0.09 -8.27
C ILE A 83 -6.65 1.06 -8.51
N PHE A 84 -6.38 2.29 -8.95
CA PHE A 84 -7.41 3.30 -9.20
C PHE A 84 -8.39 2.85 -10.29
N GLU A 85 -7.91 2.27 -11.38
CA GLU A 85 -8.76 1.80 -12.48
C GLU A 85 -9.66 0.63 -12.04
N ALA A 86 -9.15 -0.32 -11.25
CA ALA A 86 -9.96 -1.38 -10.68
C ALA A 86 -11.08 -0.82 -9.76
N ILE A 87 -10.75 0.14 -8.90
CA ILE A 87 -11.75 0.83 -8.05
C ILE A 87 -12.78 1.57 -8.91
N ARG A 88 -12.34 2.28 -9.94
CA ARG A 88 -13.21 3.04 -10.87
C ARG A 88 -14.20 2.13 -11.59
N ARG A 89 -13.76 0.93 -11.97
CA ARG A 89 -14.59 -0.10 -12.63
C ARG A 89 -15.43 -0.90 -11.64
N ARG A 90 -15.28 -0.67 -10.34
CA ARG A 90 -15.95 -1.43 -9.27
C ARG A 90 -15.58 -2.92 -9.25
N GLU A 91 -14.39 -3.26 -9.71
CA GLU A 91 -13.81 -4.61 -9.72
C GLU A 91 -13.12 -4.86 -8.37
N ALA A 92 -13.90 -5.18 -7.33
CA ALA A 92 -13.44 -5.22 -5.95
C ALA A 92 -12.29 -6.24 -5.73
N ASP A 93 -12.41 -7.43 -6.31
CA ASP A 93 -11.40 -8.49 -6.19
C ASP A 93 -10.09 -8.07 -6.86
N LEU A 94 -10.17 -7.45 -8.05
CA LEU A 94 -9.01 -6.93 -8.75
C LEU A 94 -8.35 -5.80 -7.96
N ALA A 95 -9.13 -4.84 -7.45
CA ALA A 95 -8.60 -3.75 -6.63
C ALA A 95 -7.87 -4.25 -5.38
N GLY A 96 -8.40 -5.28 -4.74
CA GLY A 96 -7.77 -5.95 -3.61
C GLY A 96 -6.48 -6.68 -4.00
N ALA A 97 -6.46 -7.36 -5.15
CA ALA A 97 -5.28 -8.05 -5.66
C ALA A 97 -4.15 -7.07 -6.01
N GLU A 98 -4.47 -5.98 -6.73
CA GLU A 98 -3.51 -4.94 -7.10
C GLU A 98 -2.93 -4.23 -5.86
N MET A 99 -3.78 -3.87 -4.89
CA MET A 99 -3.32 -3.27 -3.64
C MET A 99 -2.41 -4.24 -2.87
N ARG A 100 -2.76 -5.51 -2.78
CA ARG A 100 -1.92 -6.53 -2.14
C ARG A 100 -0.57 -6.66 -2.83
N ALA A 101 -0.53 -6.71 -4.16
CA ALA A 101 0.69 -6.81 -4.94
C ALA A 101 1.60 -5.59 -4.68
N HIS A 102 1.02 -4.38 -4.70
CA HIS A 102 1.70 -3.13 -4.40
C HIS A 102 2.34 -3.13 -2.99
N ILE A 103 1.58 -3.48 -1.95
CA ILE A 103 2.10 -3.53 -0.58
C ILE A 103 3.20 -4.59 -0.42
N LEU A 104 3.06 -5.76 -1.06
CA LEU A 104 4.10 -6.79 -1.04
C LEU A 104 5.36 -6.36 -1.79
N ALA A 105 5.24 -5.59 -2.88
CA ALA A 105 6.38 -5.02 -3.59
C ALA A 105 7.09 -3.97 -2.73
N ALA A 106 6.34 -3.08 -2.07
CA ALA A 106 6.87 -2.11 -1.12
C ALA A 106 7.60 -2.80 0.04
N ARG A 107 6.99 -3.83 0.63
CA ARG A 107 7.62 -4.64 1.69
C ARG A 107 8.95 -5.24 1.22
N ARG A 108 8.98 -5.89 0.05
CA ARG A 108 10.22 -6.47 -0.49
C ARG A 108 11.29 -5.39 -0.67
N PHE A 109 10.93 -4.24 -1.20
CA PHE A 109 11.86 -3.14 -1.41
C PHE A 109 12.47 -2.63 -0.08
N VAL A 110 11.66 -2.48 0.97
CA VAL A 110 12.11 -2.00 2.29
C VAL A 110 12.96 -3.06 2.99
N PHE A 111 12.52 -4.33 3.03
CA PHE A 111 13.12 -5.36 3.88
C PHE A 111 14.24 -6.16 3.22
N GLN A 112 14.29 -6.29 1.90
CA GLN A 112 15.42 -6.98 1.23
C GLN A 112 16.75 -6.22 1.37
N ARG A 113 16.72 -4.99 1.85
CA ARG A 113 17.90 -4.12 1.98
C ARG A 113 18.33 -3.89 3.43
N HIS A 114 17.65 -4.46 4.38
CA HIS A 114 18.00 -4.35 5.80
C HIS A 114 18.69 -5.63 6.27
N PRO A 115 20.03 -5.64 6.49
CA PRO A 115 20.79 -6.85 6.85
C PRO A 115 20.39 -7.46 8.19
N ALA A 116 19.62 -6.75 9.02
CA ALA A 116 19.15 -7.21 10.33
C ALA A 116 17.75 -7.85 10.30
N TRP A 117 17.09 -7.94 9.12
CA TRP A 117 15.76 -8.55 9.02
C TRP A 117 15.87 -9.87 8.24
N PRO A 118 15.93 -11.02 8.94
CA PRO A 118 15.93 -12.31 8.25
C PRO A 118 14.64 -12.46 7.44
N ASP A 119 14.72 -13.19 6.33
CA ASP A 119 13.57 -13.53 5.50
C ASP A 119 12.42 -14.01 6.38
N ALA A 120 11.49 -13.12 6.69
CA ALA A 120 10.30 -13.49 7.41
C ALA A 120 9.51 -14.42 6.49
N ALA A 121 9.47 -15.69 6.87
CA ALA A 121 8.60 -16.65 6.24
C ALA A 121 7.20 -16.04 6.05
N PRO A 122 6.53 -16.28 4.93
CA PRO A 122 5.19 -15.74 4.71
C PRO A 122 4.33 -16.15 5.90
N VAL A 123 3.79 -15.16 6.61
CA VAL A 123 2.78 -15.42 7.64
C VAL A 123 1.61 -16.09 6.90
N ALA A 124 1.49 -17.40 7.07
CA ALA A 124 0.35 -18.13 6.60
C ALA A 124 -0.87 -17.59 7.35
N ILE A 125 -1.66 -16.76 6.69
CA ILE A 125 -2.97 -16.37 7.21
C ILE A 125 -3.85 -17.60 7.03
N THR A 126 -3.71 -18.56 7.94
CA THR A 126 -4.65 -19.66 8.09
C THR A 126 -5.87 -19.14 8.85
N GLY A 127 -6.74 -18.46 8.13
CA GLY A 127 -7.99 -17.91 8.64
C GLY A 127 -9.12 -18.18 7.67
N ARG A 128 -9.33 -19.45 7.32
CA ARG A 128 -10.64 -19.99 6.96
C ARG A 128 -11.03 -20.95 8.07
N GLU A 129 -11.52 -20.42 9.16
CA GLU A 129 -12.42 -21.21 10.00
C GLU A 129 -13.70 -21.43 9.19
N GLN A 130 -13.96 -22.68 8.87
CA GLN A 130 -15.23 -23.11 8.30
C GLN A 130 -16.32 -22.84 9.34
N PRO A 131 -17.45 -22.22 9.00
CA PRO A 131 -18.61 -22.20 9.87
C PRO A 131 -19.24 -23.59 9.83
N GLY A 132 -19.06 -24.37 10.86
CA GLY A 132 -19.67 -25.68 10.90
C GLY A 132 -19.37 -26.43 12.17
N ALA A 133 -20.27 -26.35 13.11
CA ALA A 133 -20.77 -27.34 14.05
C ALA A 133 -21.17 -26.65 15.35
N ILE A 134 -22.38 -26.15 15.38
CA ILE A 134 -23.11 -25.94 16.64
C ILE A 134 -23.30 -27.33 17.20
N ARG A 135 -22.57 -27.69 18.25
CA ARG A 135 -22.90 -28.85 19.05
C ARG A 135 -24.10 -28.47 19.92
N GLU A 136 -25.26 -29.01 19.57
CA GLU A 136 -26.39 -29.17 20.49
C GLU A 136 -26.01 -30.24 21.50
N ASP A 137 -25.54 -29.83 22.67
CA ASP A 137 -25.56 -30.64 23.87
C ASP A 137 -25.56 -29.69 25.08
N LEU A 138 -26.76 -29.34 25.52
CA LEU A 138 -27.02 -28.81 26.83
C LEU A 138 -28.02 -29.72 27.52
N PRO A 139 -27.73 -30.15 28.76
CA PRO A 139 -28.65 -30.96 29.58
C PRO A 139 -29.88 -30.20 30.07
#